data_3a2e4dff2bcf9d2819605a467df5b7ed
#
_entry.id   3a2e4dff2bcf9d2819605a467df5b7ed
#
_cell.length_a   1.000
_cell.length_b   1.000
_cell.length_c   1.000
_cell.angle_alpha   90.00
_cell.angle_beta   90.00
_cell.angle_gamma   90.00
#
_symmetry.space_group_name_H-M   'P 1'
#
loop_
_entity.id
_entity.type
_entity.pdbx_description
1 polymer ?
#
loop_
_entity_poly.entity_id
_entity_poly.type
_entity_poly.pdbx_seq_one_letter_code
_entity_poly.pdbx_strand_id
1 'polypeptide(L)'
;MLIKQKDYIANPKPNGYRSLHLIVAVPVYLSAGKRMTKVEIQIRTIAMDFWASLEHQLRYKQETVFTEEMAQELYECAQLSAALDTRMDNLRKSVMDHHYQENCEETIE
;
A
#
# COMPACT_ATOMS: atom_id res chain seq x y z
N MET A 1 10.30 17.28 -1.72
CA MET A 1 10.29 17.21 -3.19
C MET A 1 10.33 15.76 -3.65
N LEU A 2 9.38 15.37 -4.48
CA LEU A 2 9.31 14.01 -5.01
C LEU A 2 10.41 13.79 -6.06
N ILE A 3 11.23 12.76 -5.87
CA ILE A 3 12.32 12.41 -6.80
C ILE A 3 11.89 11.27 -7.72
N LYS A 4 11.26 10.22 -7.15
CA LYS A 4 10.91 9.02 -7.90
C LYS A 4 9.66 8.37 -7.30
N GLN A 5 8.86 7.75 -8.16
CA GLN A 5 7.67 7.03 -7.76
C GLN A 5 7.67 5.65 -8.43
N LYS A 6 7.40 4.61 -7.63
CA LYS A 6 7.18 3.24 -8.11
C LYS A 6 5.80 2.80 -7.64
N ASP A 7 4.86 2.68 -8.57
CA ASP A 7 3.48 2.34 -8.25
C ASP A 7 3.22 0.86 -8.50
N TYR A 8 3.45 0.06 -7.46
CA TYR A 8 3.16 -1.38 -7.50
C TYR A 8 1.71 -1.68 -7.14
N ILE A 9 0.88 -0.66 -6.90
CA ILE A 9 -0.56 -0.84 -6.73
C ILE A 9 -1.21 -0.92 -8.11
N ALA A 10 -0.88 0.03 -9.00
CA ALA A 10 -1.34 0.01 -10.38
C ALA A 10 -0.67 -1.10 -11.19
N ASN A 11 0.60 -1.41 -10.89
CA ASN A 11 1.39 -2.42 -11.59
C ASN A 11 2.03 -3.37 -10.57
N PRO A 12 1.27 -4.35 -10.04
CA PRO A 12 1.81 -5.28 -9.06
C PRO A 12 3.00 -6.07 -9.59
N LYS A 13 3.89 -6.47 -8.68
CA LYS A 13 4.99 -7.35 -9.04
C LYS A 13 4.45 -8.74 -9.44
N PRO A 14 5.21 -9.53 -10.21
CA PRO A 14 4.76 -10.87 -10.63
C PRO A 14 4.37 -11.81 -9.50
N ASN A 15 4.96 -11.62 -8.30
CA ASN A 15 4.63 -12.45 -7.14
C ASN A 15 3.35 -12.00 -6.41
N GLY A 16 2.76 -10.86 -6.80
CA GLY A 16 1.58 -10.30 -6.16
C GLY A 16 1.84 -9.13 -5.23
N TYR A 17 3.09 -8.75 -5.02
CA TYR A 17 3.45 -7.63 -4.13
C TYR A 17 2.85 -6.32 -4.64
N ARG A 18 2.22 -5.57 -3.74
CA ARG A 18 1.62 -4.26 -4.02
C ARG A 18 2.03 -3.26 -2.96
N SER A 19 2.41 -2.08 -3.39
CA SER A 19 2.73 -0.95 -2.52
C SER A 19 3.00 0.26 -3.39
N LEU A 20 2.84 1.45 -2.87
CA LEU A 20 3.28 2.68 -3.54
C LEU A 20 4.57 3.14 -2.86
N HIS A 21 5.66 3.22 -3.63
CA HIS A 21 6.95 3.66 -3.13
C HIS A 21 7.25 5.06 -3.66
N LEU A 22 7.50 5.98 -2.73
CA LEU A 22 7.88 7.37 -3.06
C LEU A 22 9.28 7.62 -2.53
N ILE A 23 10.15 8.15 -3.38
CA ILE A 23 11.46 8.64 -2.95
C ILE A 23 11.40 10.14 -2.97
N VAL A 24 11.57 10.76 -1.80
CA VAL A 24 11.47 12.21 -1.61
C VAL A 24 12.78 12.74 -1.03
N ALA A 25 13.10 13.99 -1.39
CA ALA A 25 14.21 14.70 -0.77
C ALA A 25 13.63 15.60 0.30
N VAL A 26 14.14 15.47 1.53
CA VAL A 26 13.71 16.28 2.67
C VAL A 26 14.90 17.02 3.26
N PRO A 27 14.71 18.26 3.71
CA PRO A 27 15.78 19.00 4.37
C PRO A 27 15.97 18.48 5.81
N VAL A 28 17.21 18.18 6.15
CA VAL A 28 17.60 17.84 7.51
C VAL A 28 18.51 18.94 8.03
N TYR A 29 18.15 19.53 9.17
CA TYR A 29 18.90 20.64 9.76
C TYR A 29 19.86 20.08 10.80
N LEU A 30 21.15 20.17 10.49
CA LEU A 30 22.22 19.70 11.37
C LEU A 30 22.94 20.94 11.95
N SER A 31 23.76 20.73 12.97
CA SER A 31 24.56 21.80 13.55
C SER A 31 25.50 22.47 12.54
N ALA A 32 25.91 21.72 11.52
CA ALA A 32 26.78 22.19 10.44
C ALA A 32 26.01 22.83 9.26
N GLY A 33 24.67 22.87 9.32
CA GLY A 33 23.83 23.46 8.28
C GLY A 33 22.77 22.51 7.75
N LYS A 34 22.07 22.94 6.70
CA LYS A 34 20.99 22.20 6.05
C LYS A 34 21.55 21.17 5.08
N ARG A 35 21.04 19.97 5.13
CA ARG A 35 21.39 18.89 4.20
C ARG A 35 20.14 18.25 3.63
N MET A 36 20.10 18.06 2.31
CA MET A 36 19.02 17.35 1.65
C MET A 36 19.26 15.85 1.73
N THR A 37 18.27 15.12 2.23
CA THR A 37 18.37 13.67 2.45
C THR A 37 17.26 12.98 1.70
N LYS A 38 17.59 11.87 1.02
CA LYS A 38 16.61 11.04 0.34
C LYS A 38 15.93 10.12 1.36
N VAL A 39 14.60 10.07 1.31
CA VAL A 39 13.78 9.22 2.18
C VAL A 39 12.84 8.42 1.30
N GLU A 40 12.75 7.12 1.56
CA GLU A 40 11.78 6.26 0.91
C GLU A 40 10.54 6.14 1.78
N ILE A 41 9.37 6.44 1.19
CA ILE A 41 8.08 6.31 1.85
C ILE A 41 7.33 5.18 1.15
N GLN A 42 6.88 4.20 1.93
CA GLN A 42 6.06 3.10 1.42
C GLN A 42 4.64 3.29 1.92
N ILE A 43 3.70 3.36 0.98
CA ILE A 43 2.28 3.53 1.27
C ILE A 43 1.56 2.26 0.83
N ARG A 44 0.81 1.64 1.75
CA ARG A 44 0.08 0.41 1.47
C ARG A 44 -1.15 0.31 2.38
N THR A 45 -2.12 -0.49 1.97
CA THR A 45 -3.26 -0.80 2.83
C THR A 45 -2.85 -1.81 3.89
N ILE A 46 -3.71 -1.98 4.90
CA ILE A 46 -3.49 -3.00 5.95
C ILE A 46 -3.41 -4.39 5.33
N ALA A 47 -4.26 -4.69 4.34
CA ALA A 47 -4.25 -5.97 3.65
C ALA A 47 -2.95 -6.20 2.88
N MET A 48 -2.44 -5.17 2.21
CA MET A 48 -1.14 -5.23 1.51
C MET A 48 0.01 -5.48 2.49
N ASP A 49 -0.02 -4.81 3.63
CA ASP A 49 1.02 -4.93 4.66
C ASP A 49 1.00 -6.34 5.28
N PHE A 50 -0.18 -6.85 5.59
CA PHE A 50 -0.34 -8.21 6.11
C PHE A 50 0.22 -9.25 5.13
N TRP A 51 -0.14 -9.12 3.85
CA TRP A 51 0.37 -10.03 2.81
C TRP A 51 1.89 -9.97 2.71
N ALA A 52 2.46 -8.76 2.68
CA ALA A 52 3.90 -8.56 2.55
C ALA A 52 4.65 -9.15 3.75
N SER A 53 4.12 -8.99 4.95
CA SER A 53 4.71 -9.54 6.17
C SER A 53 4.69 -11.06 6.15
N LEU A 54 3.59 -11.66 5.74
CA LEU A 54 3.47 -13.12 5.66
C LEU A 54 4.42 -13.69 4.59
N GLU A 55 4.47 -13.04 3.41
CA GLU A 55 5.38 -13.46 2.34
C GLU A 55 6.82 -13.44 2.81
N HIS A 56 7.22 -12.37 3.51
CA HIS A 56 8.56 -12.24 4.05
C HIS A 56 8.86 -13.36 5.05
N GLN A 57 7.94 -13.64 5.97
CA GLN A 57 8.11 -14.70 6.97
C GLN A 57 8.27 -16.07 6.32
N LEU A 58 7.46 -16.38 5.31
CA LEU A 58 7.50 -17.69 4.65
C LEU A 58 8.76 -17.85 3.80
N ARG A 59 9.20 -16.80 3.13
CA ARG A 59 10.36 -16.83 2.24
C ARG A 59 11.69 -16.89 3.00
N TYR A 60 11.79 -16.17 4.11
CA TYR A 60 13.05 -15.98 4.82
C TYR A 60 13.16 -16.77 6.12
N LYS A 61 12.17 -17.59 6.46
CA LYS A 61 12.25 -18.45 7.63
C LYS A 61 13.09 -19.69 7.29
N GLN A 62 14.19 -19.88 8.01
CA GLN A 62 15.19 -20.91 7.70
C GLN A 62 14.68 -22.36 7.81
N GLU A 63 13.67 -22.60 8.62
CA GLU A 63 13.12 -23.94 8.85
C GLU A 63 12.06 -24.35 7.85
N THR A 64 11.66 -23.44 6.96
CA THR A 64 10.56 -23.65 6.01
C THR A 64 11.07 -23.64 4.59
N VAL A 65 10.73 -24.68 3.83
CA VAL A 65 11.00 -24.69 2.39
C VAL A 65 9.87 -23.95 1.69
N PHE A 66 10.19 -22.88 0.97
CA PHE A 66 9.22 -22.12 0.20
C PHE A 66 9.04 -22.79 -1.16
N THR A 67 7.90 -23.43 -1.37
CA THR A 67 7.61 -24.18 -2.60
C THR A 67 6.88 -23.31 -3.62
N GLU A 68 6.84 -23.78 -4.88
CA GLU A 68 6.07 -23.12 -5.93
C GLU A 68 4.58 -23.12 -5.62
N GLU A 69 4.08 -24.17 -4.96
CA GLU A 69 2.68 -24.24 -4.53
C GLU A 69 2.37 -23.15 -3.52
N MET A 70 3.26 -22.90 -2.57
CA MET A 70 3.13 -21.80 -1.62
C MET A 70 3.17 -20.45 -2.31
N ALA A 71 4.05 -20.28 -3.30
CA ALA A 71 4.13 -19.04 -4.09
C ALA A 71 2.82 -18.77 -4.84
N GLN A 72 2.23 -19.82 -5.42
CA GLN A 72 0.95 -19.71 -6.13
C GLN A 72 -0.17 -19.35 -5.17
N GLU A 73 -0.21 -19.98 -4.02
CA GLU A 73 -1.21 -19.69 -2.98
C GLU A 73 -1.10 -18.25 -2.49
N LEU A 74 0.13 -17.77 -2.26
CA LEU A 74 0.37 -16.37 -1.89
C LEU A 74 -0.08 -15.41 -2.99
N TYR A 75 0.16 -15.74 -4.25
CA TYR A 75 -0.28 -14.94 -5.37
C TYR A 75 -1.81 -14.83 -5.41
N GLU A 76 -2.50 -15.94 -5.19
CA GLU A 76 -3.98 -15.96 -5.13
C GLU A 76 -4.48 -15.14 -3.93
N CYS A 77 -3.82 -15.23 -2.80
CA CYS A 77 -4.12 -14.39 -1.64
C CYS A 77 -3.94 -12.90 -1.95
N ALA A 78 -2.91 -12.55 -2.72
CA ALA A 78 -2.69 -11.17 -3.13
C ALA A 78 -3.84 -10.66 -4.00
N GLN A 79 -4.36 -11.49 -4.90
CA GLN A 79 -5.51 -11.14 -5.73
C GLN A 79 -6.78 -10.97 -4.90
N LEU A 80 -7.03 -11.85 -3.93
CA LEU A 80 -8.16 -11.72 -3.00
C LEU A 80 -8.05 -10.46 -2.16
N SER A 81 -6.84 -10.16 -1.68
CA SER A 81 -6.55 -8.95 -0.92
C SER A 81 -6.84 -7.69 -1.76
N ALA A 82 -6.45 -7.69 -3.04
CA ALA A 82 -6.73 -6.57 -3.94
C ALA A 82 -8.23 -6.39 -4.15
N ALA A 83 -8.97 -7.48 -4.34
CA ALA A 83 -10.42 -7.44 -4.49
C ALA A 83 -11.10 -6.91 -3.23
N LEU A 84 -10.64 -7.34 -2.06
CA LEU A 84 -11.15 -6.86 -0.78
C LEU A 84 -10.91 -5.36 -0.62
N ASP A 85 -9.71 -4.89 -0.90
CA ASP A 85 -9.38 -3.46 -0.84
C ASP A 85 -10.28 -2.63 -1.74
N THR A 86 -10.54 -3.10 -2.96
CA THR A 86 -11.40 -2.42 -3.92
C THR A 86 -12.84 -2.34 -3.41
N ARG A 87 -13.36 -3.44 -2.87
CA ARG A 87 -14.72 -3.49 -2.33
C ARG A 87 -14.89 -2.56 -1.13
N MET A 88 -13.91 -2.56 -0.23
CA MET A 88 -13.93 -1.68 0.94
C MET A 88 -13.83 -0.22 0.54
N ASP A 89 -12.99 0.10 -0.45
CA ASP A 89 -12.85 1.47 -0.96
C ASP A 89 -14.14 1.96 -1.62
N ASN A 90 -14.79 1.11 -2.42
CA ASN A 90 -16.06 1.43 -3.06
C ASN A 90 -17.16 1.66 -2.03
N LEU A 91 -17.20 0.83 -0.99
CA LEU A 91 -18.16 0.99 0.10
C LEU A 91 -17.93 2.30 0.84
N ARG A 92 -16.67 2.63 1.15
CA ARG A 92 -16.32 3.89 1.80
C ARG A 92 -16.76 5.09 0.97
N LYS A 93 -16.50 5.06 -0.34
CA LYS A 93 -16.89 6.13 -1.26
C LYS A 93 -18.41 6.30 -1.31
N SER A 94 -19.16 5.21 -1.37
CA SER A 94 -20.62 5.24 -1.34
C SER A 94 -21.16 5.91 -0.08
N VAL A 95 -20.61 5.55 1.07
CA VAL A 95 -21.03 6.13 2.36
C VAL A 95 -20.68 7.60 2.43
N MET A 96 -19.50 8.00 1.98
CA MET A 96 -19.07 9.40 1.98
C MET A 96 -19.91 10.24 1.03
N ASP A 97 -20.22 9.75 -0.16
CA ASP A 97 -21.06 10.44 -1.13
C ASP A 97 -22.47 10.65 -0.57
N HIS A 98 -23.04 9.64 0.07
CA HIS A 98 -24.35 9.72 0.69
C HIS A 98 -24.37 10.76 1.82
N HIS A 99 -23.35 10.75 2.66
CA HIS A 99 -23.19 11.70 3.76
C HIS A 99 -23.06 13.13 3.23
N TYR A 100 -22.31 13.32 2.15
CA TYR A 100 -22.16 14.62 1.51
C TYR A 100 -23.50 15.14 0.98
N GLN A 101 -24.30 14.29 0.34
CA GLN A 101 -25.62 14.64 -0.18
C GLN A 101 -26.57 15.06 0.95
N GLU A 102 -26.59 14.33 2.05
CA GLU A 102 -27.41 14.68 3.22
C GLU A 102 -27.03 16.06 3.78
N ASN A 103 -25.74 16.31 3.92
CA ASN A 103 -25.25 17.61 4.42
C ASN A 103 -25.59 18.74 3.46
N CYS A 104 -25.54 18.51 2.16
CA CYS A 104 -25.94 19.50 1.17
C CYS A 104 -27.45 19.83 1.23
N GLU A 105 -28.29 18.81 1.43
CA GLU A 105 -29.73 18.99 1.58
C GLU A 105 -30.06 19.79 2.83
N GLU A 106 -29.41 19.50 3.95
CA GLU A 106 -29.60 20.28 5.20
C GLU A 106 -29.16 21.72 5.06
N THR A 107 -28.13 21.99 4.28
CA THR A 107 -27.64 23.36 4.05
C THR A 107 -28.60 24.20 3.21
N ILE A 108 -29.36 23.56 2.34
CA ILE A 108 -30.35 24.24 1.46
C ILE A 108 -31.61 24.62 2.23
N GLU A 109 -31.99 23.91 3.26
CA GLU A 109 -33.11 24.24 4.14
C GLU A 109 -32.76 25.43 5.06
#